data_2f8d9203b8449f73f1a9dc9dc31172a0
#
_entry.id   2f8d9203b8449f73f1a9dc9dc31172a0
#
_cell.length_a   1.000
_cell.length_b   1.000
_cell.length_c   1.000
_cell.angle_alpha   90.00
_cell.angle_beta   90.00
_cell.angle_gamma   90.00
#
_symmetry.space_group_name_H-M   'P 1'
#
loop_
_entity.id
_entity.type
_entity.pdbx_description
1 polymer ?
#
loop_
_entity_poly.entity_id
_entity_poly.type
_entity_poly.pdbx_seq_one_letter_code
_entity_poly.pdbx_strand_id
1 'polypeptide(L)'
;ISTNHILTCLHVIEGVEIKEVLVKEVQYAVRNIYKSDSKDIAVIEILDCPLNPENDVVFSAGQVLDTILTFGYPPISRIRETPLIVQKGEINAISTNYNGDKCLIYSSVVRPGNSGGPIFSDKGYFVGMVTEHLERKTAINTICVDKNNSVEEQIQSLCDQINMIPQVVPFYAGLTAKEIFEELKLLKPELVVSCEW
;
A
#
# COMPACT_ATOMS: atom_id res chain seq x y z
N ILE A 1 3.03 14.91 5.29
CA ILE A 1 1.82 15.69 5.57
C ILE A 1 2.10 16.91 6.47
N SER A 2 3.19 16.93 7.17
CA SER A 2 3.74 18.11 7.84
C SER A 2 5.25 17.94 7.99
N THR A 3 5.92 18.92 8.57
CA THR A 3 7.39 18.92 8.72
C THR A 3 7.94 17.78 9.58
N ASN A 4 7.10 17.11 10.37
CA ASN A 4 7.51 16.06 11.30
C ASN A 4 6.52 14.90 11.43
N HIS A 5 5.58 14.76 10.49
CA HIS A 5 4.62 13.66 10.50
C HIS A 5 4.73 12.82 9.24
N ILE A 6 4.76 11.50 9.42
CA ILE A 6 4.83 10.50 8.35
C ILE A 6 3.52 9.72 8.36
N LEU A 7 2.86 9.64 7.20
CA LEU A 7 1.69 8.80 6.97
C LEU A 7 2.16 7.41 6.52
N THR A 8 1.55 6.36 7.07
CA THR A 8 1.82 4.96 6.69
C THR A 8 0.59 4.09 6.93
N CYS A 9 0.65 2.82 6.53
CA CYS A 9 -0.36 1.82 6.89
C CYS A 9 -0.19 1.36 8.34
N LEU A 10 -1.31 1.07 9.01
CA LEU A 10 -1.31 0.53 10.36
C LEU A 10 -0.63 -0.84 10.41
N HIS A 11 -0.94 -1.74 9.47
CA HIS A 11 -0.37 -3.09 9.43
C HIS A 11 1.17 -3.09 9.28
N VAL A 12 1.78 -2.04 8.73
CA VAL A 12 3.24 -1.92 8.60
C VAL A 12 3.92 -1.76 9.95
N ILE A 13 3.22 -1.17 10.91
CA ILE A 13 3.73 -0.87 12.25
C ILE A 13 3.10 -1.72 13.35
N GLU A 14 2.15 -2.59 13.01
CA GLU A 14 1.45 -3.43 13.97
C GLU A 14 2.37 -4.52 14.52
N GLY A 15 2.36 -4.69 15.84
CA GLY A 15 3.19 -5.68 16.54
C GLY A 15 4.69 -5.35 16.60
N VAL A 16 5.11 -4.17 16.13
CA VAL A 16 6.51 -3.73 16.15
C VAL A 16 6.64 -2.46 17.01
N GLU A 17 7.63 -2.43 17.90
CA GLU A 17 8.01 -1.22 18.62
C GLU A 17 8.90 -0.35 17.71
N ILE A 18 8.38 0.77 17.21
CA ILE A 18 9.13 1.68 16.35
C ILE A 18 9.69 2.80 17.21
N LYS A 19 10.99 2.85 17.36
CA LYS A 19 11.72 3.88 18.14
C LYS A 19 12.31 4.97 17.26
N GLU A 20 12.67 4.62 16.04
CA GLU A 20 13.37 5.47 15.09
C GLU A 20 12.84 5.31 13.67
N VAL A 21 12.95 6.37 12.90
CA VAL A 21 12.63 6.38 11.47
C VAL A 21 13.84 6.90 10.71
N LEU A 22 14.19 6.25 9.62
CA LEU A 22 15.27 6.65 8.74
C LEU A 22 14.73 7.58 7.65
N VAL A 23 15.21 8.81 7.61
CA VAL A 23 14.86 9.80 6.57
C VAL A 23 16.15 10.32 5.93
N LYS A 24 16.34 10.07 4.63
CA LYS A 24 17.56 10.48 3.90
C LYS A 24 18.85 10.05 4.63
N GLU A 25 18.91 8.78 5.05
CA GLU A 25 20.05 8.18 5.77
C GLU A 25 20.29 8.72 7.18
N VAL A 26 19.44 9.60 7.71
CA VAL A 26 19.50 10.11 9.07
C VAL A 26 18.40 9.47 9.91
N GLN A 27 18.76 8.99 11.10
CA GLN A 27 17.82 8.41 12.06
C GLN A 27 17.20 9.51 12.92
N TYR A 28 15.87 9.47 13.04
CA TYR A 28 15.09 10.40 13.87
C TYR A 28 14.26 9.60 14.88
N ALA A 29 14.29 10.03 16.11
CA ALA A 29 13.51 9.40 17.17
C ALA A 29 12.02 9.62 16.95
N VAL A 30 11.23 8.59 17.20
CA VAL A 30 9.78 8.67 17.19
C VAL A 30 9.30 9.31 18.48
N ARG A 31 8.48 10.36 18.36
CA ARG A 31 7.86 11.06 19.49
C ARG A 31 6.52 10.42 19.86
N ASN A 32 5.69 10.16 18.86
CA ASN A 32 4.35 9.57 19.07
C ASN A 32 3.90 8.80 17.82
N ILE A 33 2.95 7.90 18.01
CA ILE A 33 2.29 7.15 16.93
C ILE A 33 0.79 7.24 17.16
N TYR A 34 0.08 7.80 16.18
CA TYR A 34 -1.37 7.88 16.13
C TYR A 34 -1.88 6.77 15.23
N LYS A 35 -2.71 5.88 15.77
CA LYS A 35 -3.26 4.71 15.07
C LYS A 35 -4.75 4.89 14.87
N SER A 36 -5.24 4.58 13.68
CA SER A 36 -6.68 4.50 13.44
C SER A 36 -7.25 3.23 14.08
N ASP A 37 -8.44 3.35 14.67
CA ASP A 37 -9.20 2.21 15.21
C ASP A 37 -10.05 1.53 14.13
N SER A 38 -10.26 2.17 12.99
CA SER A 38 -11.20 1.74 11.95
C SER A 38 -10.58 1.48 10.59
N LYS A 39 -9.42 2.09 10.30
CA LYS A 39 -8.77 2.04 8.98
C LYS A 39 -7.31 1.59 9.08
N ASP A 40 -6.79 1.08 7.99
CA ASP A 40 -5.37 0.73 7.88
C ASP A 40 -4.50 1.99 7.69
N ILE A 41 -4.56 2.91 8.67
CA ILE A 41 -3.87 4.20 8.68
C ILE A 41 -3.16 4.41 10.01
N ALA A 42 -1.92 4.88 9.95
CA ALA A 42 -1.18 5.39 11.09
C ALA A 42 -0.38 6.65 10.73
N VAL A 43 -0.16 7.50 11.71
CA VAL A 43 0.68 8.69 11.60
C VAL A 43 1.79 8.60 12.63
N ILE A 44 3.03 8.69 12.19
CA ILE A 44 4.22 8.70 13.03
C ILE A 44 4.71 10.13 13.17
N GLU A 45 4.79 10.63 14.39
CA GLU A 45 5.38 11.91 14.72
C GLU A 45 6.85 11.71 15.11
N ILE A 46 7.77 12.40 14.43
CA ILE A 46 9.22 12.32 14.67
C ILE A 46 9.75 13.60 15.28
N LEU A 47 10.82 13.46 16.07
CA LEU A 47 11.47 14.57 16.72
C LEU A 47 12.48 15.25 15.77
N ASP A 48 12.50 16.57 15.78
CA ASP A 48 13.54 17.42 15.20
C ASP A 48 13.88 17.12 13.72
N CYS A 49 12.96 16.50 12.98
CA CYS A 49 13.17 16.26 11.56
C CYS A 49 12.81 17.51 10.76
N PRO A 50 13.75 18.10 10.06
CA PRO A 50 13.46 19.19 9.14
C PRO A 50 12.95 18.64 7.81
N LEU A 51 11.87 17.86 7.82
CA LEU A 51 11.14 17.62 6.59
C LEU A 51 10.58 18.97 6.18
N ASN A 52 11.30 19.66 5.33
CA ASN A 52 10.81 20.87 4.71
C ASN A 52 10.27 20.49 3.33
N PRO A 53 8.97 20.23 3.19
CA PRO A 53 8.39 20.03 1.87
C PRO A 53 8.56 21.34 1.12
N GLU A 54 9.37 21.33 0.06
CA GLU A 54 9.53 22.49 -0.83
C GLU A 54 8.19 22.86 -1.48
N ASN A 55 7.27 21.92 -1.53
CA ASN A 55 5.93 22.09 -2.07
C ASN A 55 4.90 21.38 -1.18
N ASP A 56 3.74 21.98 -1.03
CA ASP A 56 2.60 21.36 -0.37
C ASP A 56 2.10 20.16 -1.19
N VAL A 57 1.84 19.07 -0.48
CA VAL A 57 1.16 17.92 -1.07
C VAL A 57 -0.33 18.21 -1.10
N VAL A 58 -0.88 18.31 -2.31
CA VAL A 58 -2.32 18.55 -2.51
C VAL A 58 -3.04 17.22 -2.64
N PHE A 59 -4.03 16.98 -1.79
CA PHE A 59 -4.92 15.83 -1.85
C PHE A 59 -6.00 16.07 -2.90
N SER A 60 -6.27 15.07 -3.73
CA SER A 60 -7.31 15.16 -4.75
C SER A 60 -8.03 13.83 -4.94
N ALA A 61 -9.26 13.88 -5.42
CA ALA A 61 -9.98 12.68 -5.82
C ALA A 61 -9.39 12.15 -7.14
N GLY A 62 -8.93 10.90 -7.11
CA GLY A 62 -8.57 10.19 -8.32
C GLY A 62 -9.82 9.79 -9.12
N GLN A 63 -9.72 9.79 -10.42
CA GLN A 63 -10.79 9.36 -11.34
C GLN A 63 -10.39 8.10 -12.09
N VAL A 64 -11.39 7.32 -12.53
CA VAL A 64 -11.14 6.15 -13.39
C VAL A 64 -10.46 6.61 -14.68
N LEU A 65 -9.43 5.90 -15.10
CA LEU A 65 -8.52 6.17 -16.21
C LEU A 65 -7.46 7.27 -15.94
N ASP A 66 -7.41 7.84 -14.75
CA ASP A 66 -6.26 8.69 -14.40
C ASP A 66 -4.98 7.86 -14.38
N THR A 67 -3.94 8.38 -15.00
CA THR A 67 -2.59 7.86 -14.88
C THR A 67 -2.06 8.12 -13.49
N ILE A 68 -1.49 7.09 -12.87
CA ILE A 68 -0.91 7.18 -11.52
C ILE A 68 0.53 6.67 -11.47
N LEU A 69 1.23 7.12 -10.43
CA LEU A 69 2.55 6.66 -10.02
C LEU A 69 2.47 6.16 -8.58
N THR A 70 2.93 4.94 -8.35
CA THR A 70 3.10 4.38 -7.00
C THR A 70 4.57 4.33 -6.64
N PHE A 71 4.88 4.55 -5.36
CA PHE A 71 6.25 4.63 -4.85
C PHE A 71 6.41 3.65 -3.70
N GLY A 72 7.57 3.03 -3.58
CA GLY A 72 7.86 2.13 -2.46
C GLY A 72 9.27 1.56 -2.53
N TYR A 73 9.60 0.77 -1.51
CA TYR A 73 10.90 0.12 -1.35
C TYR A 73 10.73 -1.41 -1.24
N PRO A 74 10.19 -2.09 -2.27
CA PRO A 74 10.05 -3.53 -2.23
C PRO A 74 11.44 -4.19 -2.25
N PRO A 75 11.67 -5.24 -1.43
CA PRO A 75 12.91 -5.98 -1.48
C PRO A 75 13.06 -6.68 -2.84
N ILE A 76 14.21 -6.48 -3.48
CA ILE A 76 14.52 -7.10 -4.76
C ILE A 76 15.54 -8.23 -4.53
N SER A 77 15.17 -9.44 -4.93
CA SER A 77 16.08 -10.59 -4.81
C SER A 77 17.42 -10.33 -5.49
N ARG A 78 18.53 -10.62 -4.81
CA ARG A 78 19.92 -10.45 -5.27
C ARG A 78 20.38 -9.00 -5.43
N ILE A 79 19.57 -8.01 -5.06
CA ILE A 79 19.99 -6.61 -4.95
C ILE A 79 20.29 -6.31 -3.48
N ARG A 80 21.47 -5.77 -3.19
CA ARG A 80 21.90 -5.51 -1.81
C ARG A 80 21.20 -4.31 -1.20
N GLU A 81 21.00 -3.27 -2.01
CA GLU A 81 20.32 -2.05 -1.60
C GLU A 81 18.85 -2.15 -1.93
N THR A 82 17.99 -1.48 -1.18
CA THR A 82 16.55 -1.41 -1.45
C THR A 82 16.28 -0.07 -2.16
N PRO A 83 16.31 -0.03 -3.49
CA PRO A 83 16.09 1.21 -4.23
C PRO A 83 14.63 1.65 -4.14
N LEU A 84 14.39 2.94 -4.25
CA LEU A 84 13.05 3.47 -4.49
C LEU A 84 12.55 2.96 -5.86
N ILE A 85 11.45 2.23 -5.84
CA ILE A 85 10.78 1.76 -7.05
C ILE A 85 9.58 2.67 -7.32
N VAL A 86 9.52 3.16 -8.54
CA VAL A 86 8.39 3.93 -9.07
C VAL A 86 7.71 3.12 -10.15
N GLN A 87 6.40 2.92 -10.01
CA GLN A 87 5.61 2.16 -10.96
C GLN A 87 4.50 3.03 -11.53
N LYS A 88 4.31 2.97 -12.85
CA LYS A 88 3.21 3.64 -13.54
C LYS A 88 2.04 2.67 -13.72
N GLY A 89 0.83 3.19 -13.57
CA GLY A 89 -0.41 2.47 -13.84
C GLY A 89 -1.57 3.44 -14.05
N GLU A 90 -2.78 2.91 -14.00
CA GLU A 90 -4.02 3.66 -14.15
C GLU A 90 -5.01 3.26 -13.07
N ILE A 91 -5.89 4.16 -12.66
CA ILE A 91 -7.04 3.84 -11.82
C ILE A 91 -8.07 3.13 -12.70
N ASN A 92 -8.35 1.88 -12.39
CA ASN A 92 -9.28 1.05 -13.16
C ASN A 92 -10.70 1.08 -12.59
N ALA A 93 -10.83 1.27 -11.27
CA ALA A 93 -12.10 1.42 -10.60
C ALA A 93 -11.95 2.14 -9.25
N ILE A 94 -13.06 2.69 -8.75
CA ILE A 94 -13.21 3.10 -7.36
C ILE A 94 -14.26 2.19 -6.76
N SER A 95 -13.95 1.54 -5.65
CA SER A 95 -14.81 0.55 -5.02
C SER A 95 -14.89 0.78 -3.51
N THR A 96 -15.57 -0.11 -2.83
CA THR A 96 -15.61 -0.15 -1.37
C THR A 96 -15.07 -1.51 -0.93
N ASN A 97 -14.11 -1.51 -0.01
CA ASN A 97 -13.56 -2.75 0.55
C ASN A 97 -14.54 -3.40 1.54
N TYR A 98 -14.17 -4.56 2.09
CA TYR A 98 -15.00 -5.30 3.04
C TYR A 98 -15.23 -4.55 4.37
N ASN A 99 -14.37 -3.59 4.70
CA ASN A 99 -14.49 -2.76 5.90
C ASN A 99 -15.38 -1.53 5.66
N GLY A 100 -15.81 -1.28 4.43
CA GLY A 100 -16.64 -0.13 4.07
C GLY A 100 -15.84 1.09 3.56
N ASP A 101 -14.51 1.02 3.51
CA ASP A 101 -13.67 2.13 3.06
C ASP A 101 -13.64 2.24 1.54
N LYS A 102 -13.61 3.47 1.03
CA LYS A 102 -13.40 3.71 -0.40
C LYS A 102 -11.96 3.45 -0.78
N CYS A 103 -11.77 2.64 -1.80
CA CYS A 103 -10.45 2.27 -2.31
C CYS A 103 -10.36 2.48 -3.82
N LEU A 104 -9.14 2.78 -4.25
CA LEU A 104 -8.75 2.78 -5.66
C LEU A 104 -8.34 1.35 -6.04
N ILE A 105 -8.84 0.87 -7.18
CA ILE A 105 -8.38 -0.34 -7.85
C ILE A 105 -7.53 0.11 -9.03
N TYR A 106 -6.29 -0.34 -9.11
CA TYR A 106 -5.34 0.15 -10.10
C TYR A 106 -4.41 -0.94 -10.66
N SER A 107 -3.78 -0.67 -11.80
CA SER A 107 -2.92 -1.59 -12.54
C SER A 107 -1.42 -1.45 -12.25
N SER A 108 -1.00 -0.44 -11.49
CA SER A 108 0.40 -0.31 -11.08
C SER A 108 0.81 -1.49 -10.20
N VAL A 109 1.88 -2.19 -10.56
CA VAL A 109 2.33 -3.38 -9.83
C VAL A 109 2.91 -2.99 -8.48
N VAL A 110 2.33 -3.49 -7.40
CA VAL A 110 2.86 -3.31 -6.04
C VAL A 110 3.24 -4.64 -5.41
N ARG A 111 4.14 -4.61 -4.43
CA ARG A 111 4.69 -5.78 -3.74
C ARG A 111 4.83 -5.44 -2.25
N PRO A 112 5.03 -6.44 -1.38
CA PRO A 112 5.43 -6.18 0.00
C PRO A 112 6.59 -5.18 0.04
N GLY A 113 6.45 -4.11 0.85
CA GLY A 113 7.35 -2.97 0.88
C GLY A 113 6.84 -1.73 0.10
N ASN A 114 5.70 -1.83 -0.60
CA ASN A 114 4.99 -0.67 -1.14
C ASN A 114 3.90 -0.14 -0.20
N SER A 115 3.44 -0.94 0.79
CA SER A 115 2.41 -0.54 1.76
C SER A 115 2.79 0.75 2.48
N GLY A 116 1.85 1.69 2.59
CA GLY A 116 2.09 3.02 3.12
C GLY A 116 2.70 4.00 2.11
N GLY A 117 3.13 3.51 0.95
CA GLY A 117 3.63 4.34 -0.14
C GLY A 117 2.53 5.18 -0.79
N PRO A 118 2.86 6.40 -1.26
CA PRO A 118 1.88 7.28 -1.88
C PRO A 118 1.49 6.82 -3.28
N ILE A 119 0.26 7.16 -3.65
CA ILE A 119 -0.24 7.11 -5.02
C ILE A 119 -0.43 8.54 -5.48
N PHE A 120 0.34 8.97 -6.47
CA PHE A 120 0.21 10.28 -7.09
C PHE A 120 -0.39 10.16 -8.49
N SER A 121 -1.22 11.14 -8.86
CA SER A 121 -1.57 11.33 -10.26
C SER A 121 -0.36 11.85 -11.05
N ASP A 122 -0.41 11.78 -12.38
CA ASP A 122 0.61 12.36 -13.27
C ASP A 122 0.69 13.90 -13.16
N LYS A 123 -0.31 14.54 -12.57
CA LYS A 123 -0.34 15.97 -12.25
C LYS A 123 0.32 16.31 -10.90
N GLY A 124 0.78 15.30 -10.15
CA GLY A 124 1.43 15.48 -8.85
C GLY A 124 0.48 15.57 -7.66
N TYR A 125 -0.82 15.31 -7.84
CA TYR A 125 -1.78 15.23 -6.73
C TYR A 125 -1.68 13.90 -6.01
N PHE A 126 -1.74 13.93 -4.68
CA PHE A 126 -1.89 12.72 -3.86
C PHE A 126 -3.33 12.22 -3.97
N VAL A 127 -3.52 11.07 -4.58
CA VAL A 127 -4.84 10.47 -4.83
C VAL A 127 -5.12 9.27 -3.92
N GLY A 128 -4.13 8.76 -3.22
CA GLY A 128 -4.31 7.65 -2.29
C GLY A 128 -3.01 7.08 -1.75
N MET A 129 -3.13 6.01 -0.97
CA MET A 129 -2.02 5.27 -0.36
C MET A 129 -2.17 3.78 -0.67
N VAL A 130 -1.06 3.14 -0.99
CA VAL A 130 -1.00 1.69 -1.22
C VAL A 130 -1.28 0.97 0.11
N THR A 131 -2.30 0.14 0.16
CA THR A 131 -2.67 -0.61 1.38
C THR A 131 -2.68 -2.12 1.16
N GLU A 132 -3.30 -2.58 0.09
CA GLU A 132 -3.56 -4.00 -0.11
C GLU A 132 -2.98 -4.53 -1.41
N HIS A 133 -2.52 -5.76 -1.31
CA HIS A 133 -2.24 -6.62 -2.45
C HIS A 133 -3.48 -7.51 -2.64
N LEU A 134 -4.22 -7.29 -3.73
CA LEU A 134 -5.38 -8.11 -4.04
C LEU A 134 -4.91 -9.51 -4.51
N GLU A 135 -4.33 -10.28 -3.61
CA GLU A 135 -4.16 -11.71 -3.83
C GLU A 135 -5.48 -12.42 -3.53
N ARG A 136 -6.08 -13.04 -4.53
CA ARG A 136 -6.94 -14.18 -4.22
C ARG A 136 -6.02 -15.22 -3.57
N LYS A 137 -6.08 -15.35 -2.26
CA LYS A 137 -5.56 -16.52 -1.56
C LYS A 137 -6.38 -17.73 -2.04
N THR A 138 -6.03 -18.27 -3.18
CA THR A 138 -6.41 -19.63 -3.48
C THR A 138 -5.56 -20.45 -2.52
N ALA A 139 -6.21 -20.96 -1.49
CA ALA A 139 -5.62 -21.93 -0.62
C ALA A 139 -5.38 -23.21 -1.41
N ILE A 140 -4.29 -23.26 -2.15
CA ILE A 140 -3.68 -24.57 -2.47
C ILE A 140 -3.02 -25.01 -1.17
N ASN A 141 -3.85 -25.41 -0.22
CA ASN A 141 -3.36 -25.79 1.10
C ASN A 141 -2.59 -27.11 1.07
N THR A 142 -2.76 -27.93 0.04
CA THR A 142 -2.03 -29.19 -0.10
C THR A 142 -2.22 -29.72 -1.53
N ILE A 143 -1.15 -30.02 -2.22
CA ILE A 143 -1.22 -30.88 -3.42
C ILE A 143 -1.39 -32.31 -2.89
N CYS A 144 -2.61 -32.83 -2.91
CA CYS A 144 -2.88 -34.21 -2.55
C CYS A 144 -2.60 -35.09 -3.77
N VAL A 145 -1.54 -35.86 -3.71
CA VAL A 145 -1.30 -36.93 -4.66
C VAL A 145 -1.81 -38.22 -4.03
N ASP A 146 -2.86 -38.81 -4.61
CA ASP A 146 -3.32 -40.09 -4.16
C ASP A 146 -2.35 -41.18 -4.66
N LYS A 147 -1.65 -41.80 -3.71
CA LYS A 147 -0.64 -42.83 -4.00
C LYS A 147 -1.23 -44.11 -4.67
N ASN A 148 -2.56 -44.23 -4.70
CA ASN A 148 -3.25 -45.35 -5.33
C ASN A 148 -3.52 -45.13 -6.81
N ASN A 149 -3.33 -43.88 -7.30
CA ASN A 149 -3.56 -43.57 -8.71
C ASN A 149 -2.32 -43.89 -9.57
N SER A 150 -2.56 -44.16 -10.83
CA SER A 150 -1.47 -44.30 -11.81
C SER A 150 -0.66 -42.99 -11.93
N VAL A 151 0.56 -43.09 -12.42
CA VAL A 151 1.45 -41.91 -12.62
C VAL A 151 0.78 -40.91 -13.56
N GLU A 152 0.06 -41.37 -14.59
CA GLU A 152 -0.65 -40.52 -15.55
C GLU A 152 -1.79 -39.74 -14.87
N GLU A 153 -2.60 -40.41 -14.03
CA GLU A 153 -3.66 -39.76 -13.27
C GLU A 153 -3.10 -38.73 -12.25
N GLN A 154 -1.96 -39.04 -11.63
CA GLN A 154 -1.28 -38.10 -10.73
C GLN A 154 -0.80 -36.87 -11.48
N ILE A 155 -0.19 -37.03 -12.66
CA ILE A 155 0.24 -35.92 -13.51
C ILE A 155 -0.96 -35.09 -13.97
N GLN A 156 -2.03 -35.72 -14.41
CA GLN A 156 -3.25 -35.02 -14.85
C GLN A 156 -3.84 -34.21 -13.70
N SER A 157 -3.96 -34.80 -12.50
CA SER A 157 -4.45 -34.10 -11.30
C SER A 157 -3.58 -32.90 -10.93
N LEU A 158 -2.26 -33.01 -11.05
CA LEU A 158 -1.31 -31.91 -10.85
C LEU A 158 -1.51 -30.80 -11.88
N CYS A 159 -1.66 -31.15 -13.16
CA CYS A 159 -1.92 -30.18 -14.22
C CYS A 159 -3.25 -29.44 -13.99
N ASP A 160 -4.30 -30.17 -13.59
CA ASP A 160 -5.61 -29.56 -13.29
C ASP A 160 -5.52 -28.61 -12.09
N GLN A 161 -4.79 -28.97 -11.03
CA GLN A 161 -4.55 -28.10 -9.88
C GLN A 161 -3.73 -26.86 -10.26
N ILE A 162 -2.71 -26.99 -11.11
CA ILE A 162 -1.91 -25.86 -11.61
C ILE A 162 -2.79 -24.94 -12.48
N ASN A 163 -3.64 -25.51 -13.33
CA ASN A 163 -4.58 -24.73 -14.17
C ASN A 163 -5.67 -24.04 -13.35
N MET A 164 -5.97 -24.53 -12.14
CA MET A 164 -6.85 -23.87 -11.19
C MET A 164 -6.18 -22.75 -10.39
N ILE A 165 -4.84 -22.58 -10.50
CA ILE A 165 -4.17 -21.42 -9.90
C ILE A 165 -4.69 -20.19 -10.65
N PRO A 166 -5.43 -19.27 -9.98
CA PRO A 166 -5.89 -18.08 -10.64
C PRO A 166 -4.70 -17.35 -11.22
N GLN A 167 -4.80 -17.00 -12.47
CA GLN A 167 -3.86 -16.04 -13.06
C GLN A 167 -3.82 -14.82 -12.14
N VAL A 168 -2.62 -14.34 -11.85
CA VAL A 168 -2.38 -13.15 -11.03
C VAL A 168 -3.37 -12.07 -11.47
N VAL A 169 -4.26 -11.68 -10.56
CA VAL A 169 -5.18 -10.58 -10.85
C VAL A 169 -4.32 -9.34 -11.01
N PRO A 170 -4.30 -8.69 -12.17
CA PRO A 170 -3.36 -7.60 -12.45
C PRO A 170 -3.77 -6.28 -11.78
N PHE A 171 -4.54 -6.34 -10.69
CA PHE A 171 -5.06 -5.19 -9.99
C PHE A 171 -4.64 -5.19 -8.54
N TYR A 172 -4.44 -3.99 -8.03
CA TYR A 172 -4.05 -3.71 -6.66
C TYR A 172 -4.99 -2.69 -6.06
N ALA A 173 -5.02 -2.58 -4.74
CA ALA A 173 -5.90 -1.64 -4.06
C ALA A 173 -5.12 -0.70 -3.14
N GLY A 174 -5.71 0.47 -2.92
CA GLY A 174 -5.21 1.46 -1.98
C GLY A 174 -6.35 2.33 -1.48
N LEU A 175 -6.22 2.87 -0.26
CA LEU A 175 -7.19 3.83 0.27
C LEU A 175 -7.19 5.11 -0.56
N THR A 176 -8.37 5.68 -0.79
CA THR A 176 -8.50 6.96 -1.48
C THR A 176 -7.96 8.11 -0.63
N ALA A 177 -7.48 9.17 -1.27
CA ALA A 177 -7.04 10.38 -0.57
C ALA A 177 -8.15 10.97 0.33
N LYS A 178 -9.41 10.85 -0.07
CA LYS A 178 -10.55 11.32 0.71
C LYS A 178 -10.72 10.54 2.01
N GLU A 179 -10.66 9.21 1.97
CA GLU A 179 -10.71 8.37 3.18
C GLU A 179 -9.58 8.69 4.15
N ILE A 180 -8.37 8.90 3.61
CA ILE A 180 -7.20 9.26 4.39
C ILE A 180 -7.38 10.65 5.01
N PHE A 181 -7.87 11.62 4.27
CA PHE A 181 -8.12 12.97 4.75
C PHE A 181 -9.13 13.02 5.89
N GLU A 182 -10.25 12.31 5.78
CA GLU A 182 -11.25 12.24 6.83
C GLU A 182 -10.69 11.57 8.09
N GLU A 183 -9.90 10.52 7.94
CA GLU A 183 -9.26 9.85 9.08
C GLU A 183 -8.19 10.71 9.75
N LEU A 184 -7.38 11.44 8.97
CA LEU A 184 -6.38 12.36 9.52
C LEU A 184 -6.99 13.45 10.39
N LYS A 185 -8.18 13.96 10.04
CA LYS A 185 -8.93 14.92 10.87
C LYS A 185 -9.32 14.36 12.24
N LEU A 186 -9.58 13.04 12.30
CA LEU A 186 -9.92 12.38 13.56
C LEU A 186 -8.66 12.09 14.40
N LEU A 187 -7.61 11.61 13.77
CA LEU A 187 -6.36 11.24 14.44
C LEU A 187 -5.56 12.43 14.94
N LYS A 188 -5.48 13.48 14.13
CA LYS A 188 -4.65 14.65 14.39
C LYS A 188 -5.26 15.91 13.73
N PRO A 189 -6.25 16.54 14.36
CA PRO A 189 -6.97 17.68 13.78
C PRO A 189 -6.07 18.88 13.38
N GLU A 190 -4.90 19.00 14.00
CA GLU A 190 -3.95 20.09 13.71
C GLU A 190 -3.19 19.90 12.39
N LEU A 191 -3.25 18.71 11.79
CA LEU A 191 -2.64 18.47 10.48
C LEU A 191 -3.48 19.16 9.41
N VAL A 192 -2.98 20.27 8.91
CA VAL A 192 -3.58 20.98 7.78
C VAL A 192 -3.08 20.33 6.49
N VAL A 193 -4.02 19.91 5.64
CA VAL A 193 -3.75 19.31 4.35
C VAL A 193 -4.49 20.10 3.28
N SER A 194 -3.78 20.53 2.25
CA SER A 194 -4.41 21.17 1.08
C SER A 194 -5.16 20.10 0.28
N CYS A 195 -6.37 20.40 -0.18
CA CYS A 195 -7.18 19.46 -0.97
C CYS A 195 -7.91 20.17 -2.10
N GLU A 196 -8.03 19.45 -3.22
CA GLU A 196 -8.85 19.77 -4.38
C GLU A 196 -9.77 18.58 -4.67
N TRP A 197 -11.07 18.74 -4.37
CA TRP A 197 -12.09 17.68 -4.56
C TRP A 197 -12.99 17.94 -5.76
#